data_c5f2a4eeaf4ada62e864da6060142c9c
#
_entry.id   c5f2a4eeaf4ada62e864da6060142c9c
#
_cell.length_a   1.000
_cell.length_b   1.000
_cell.length_c   1.000
_cell.angle_alpha   90.00
_cell.angle_beta   90.00
_cell.angle_gamma   90.00
#
_symmetry.space_group_name_H-M   'P 1'
#
loop_
_entity.id
_entity.type
_entity.pdbx_description
1 polymer ?
#
loop_
_entity_poly.entity_id
_entity_poly.type
_entity_poly.pdbx_seq_one_letter_code
_entity_poly.pdbx_strand_id
1 'polypeptide(L)'
;PFPVSTFQLDNGLTVVGVEYDSPGIIAFYTVVRTGSRNEVEPGFSGFAHFFEHMMFRGTQKYPTDAYNDVVKRLGADSNAFTTSDWTAYHAVASADALETIMDLESDRFLNLRYSVDDYRTEAGAILGEYNLNFSNPFSLLREKLADLAFDTHPYQHTTIGLLEDIQAMPDHYDYSVEFYDRYYRPNNCIIVVVGDFDQAALERLATQYYA
;
A
#
# COMPACT_ATOMS: atom_id res chain seq x y z
N PRO A 1 -25.52 10.90 6.09
CA PRO A 1 -24.15 10.95 5.56
C PRO A 1 -23.23 11.49 6.65
N PHE A 2 -22.02 10.96 6.75
CA PHE A 2 -21.01 11.45 7.69
C PHE A 2 -20.47 12.80 7.20
N PRO A 3 -20.05 13.71 8.12
CA PRO A 3 -19.30 14.91 7.74
C PRO A 3 -17.99 14.49 7.06
N VAL A 4 -17.75 15.01 5.87
CA VAL A 4 -16.53 14.72 5.09
C VAL A 4 -15.87 16.05 4.76
N SER A 5 -14.61 16.19 5.11
CA SER A 5 -13.73 17.27 4.68
C SER A 5 -12.74 16.74 3.64
N THR A 6 -12.38 17.57 2.67
CA THR A 6 -11.39 17.20 1.65
C THR A 6 -10.55 18.41 1.31
N PHE A 7 -9.23 18.24 1.29
CA PHE A 7 -8.30 19.26 0.80
C PHE A 7 -7.16 18.61 0.03
N GLN A 8 -6.41 19.41 -0.73
CA GLN A 8 -5.31 18.94 -1.53
C GLN A 8 -4.06 19.78 -1.22
N LEU A 9 -2.92 19.10 -1.08
CA LEU A 9 -1.62 19.76 -0.95
C LEU A 9 -1.10 20.19 -2.33
N ASP A 10 -0.15 21.12 -2.35
CA ASP A 10 0.44 21.65 -3.60
C ASP A 10 1.11 20.60 -4.47
N ASN A 11 1.60 19.50 -3.87
CA ASN A 11 2.17 18.35 -4.57
C ASN A 11 1.11 17.39 -5.16
N GLY A 12 -0.18 17.70 -4.99
CA GLY A 12 -1.30 16.94 -5.54
C GLY A 12 -1.84 15.82 -4.63
N LEU A 13 -1.28 15.62 -3.43
CA LEU A 13 -1.82 14.66 -2.47
C LEU A 13 -3.20 15.13 -1.98
N THR A 14 -4.18 14.25 -2.06
CA THR A 14 -5.52 14.48 -1.54
C THR A 14 -5.64 13.92 -0.12
N VAL A 15 -6.18 14.71 0.80
CA VAL A 15 -6.46 14.31 2.18
C VAL A 15 -7.96 14.40 2.45
N VAL A 16 -8.52 13.34 2.98
CA VAL A 16 -9.95 13.21 3.29
C VAL A 16 -10.10 12.94 4.80
N GLY A 17 -10.83 13.80 5.48
CA GLY A 17 -11.24 13.61 6.85
C GLY A 17 -12.72 13.19 6.93
N VAL A 18 -13.03 12.14 7.65
CA VAL A 18 -14.39 11.67 7.90
C VAL A 18 -14.64 11.63 9.40
N GLU A 19 -15.38 12.60 9.91
CA GLU A 19 -15.77 12.61 11.31
C GLU A 19 -16.74 11.45 11.60
N TYR A 20 -16.37 10.62 12.54
CA TYR A 20 -17.17 9.46 12.97
C TYR A 20 -17.18 9.37 14.49
N ASP A 21 -18.33 9.05 15.06
CA ASP A 21 -18.49 8.90 16.51
C ASP A 21 -17.76 7.62 17.00
N SER A 22 -16.46 7.76 17.21
CA SER A 22 -15.55 6.75 17.76
C SER A 22 -14.60 7.39 18.78
N PRO A 23 -15.09 7.76 19.98
CA PRO A 23 -14.31 8.55 20.93
C PRO A 23 -12.92 7.98 21.19
N GLY A 24 -11.89 8.80 20.95
CA GLY A 24 -10.49 8.47 21.18
C GLY A 24 -9.87 7.50 20.18
N ILE A 25 -10.55 7.16 19.05
CA ILE A 25 -10.04 6.21 18.05
C ILE A 25 -10.07 6.82 16.66
N ILE A 26 -9.01 6.57 15.89
CA ILE A 26 -8.92 6.89 14.47
C ILE A 26 -8.54 5.67 13.66
N ALA A 27 -8.99 5.64 12.42
CA ALA A 27 -8.46 4.80 11.35
C ALA A 27 -7.77 5.69 10.31
N PHE A 28 -6.51 5.45 10.08
CA PHE A 28 -5.67 6.14 9.09
C PHE A 28 -5.44 5.22 7.90
N TYR A 29 -5.67 5.72 6.69
CA TYR A 29 -5.43 5.00 5.45
C TYR A 29 -4.56 5.83 4.51
N THR A 30 -3.57 5.18 3.90
CA THR A 30 -2.93 5.67 2.68
C THR A 30 -3.37 4.77 1.52
N VAL A 31 -4.07 5.34 0.56
CA VAL A 31 -4.56 4.64 -0.62
C VAL A 31 -3.74 5.06 -1.83
N VAL A 32 -3.04 4.13 -2.44
CA VAL A 32 -2.37 4.30 -3.72
C VAL A 32 -3.35 3.89 -4.82
N ARG A 33 -3.63 4.78 -5.78
CA ARG A 33 -4.58 4.51 -6.88
C ARG A 33 -3.96 3.61 -7.96
N THR A 34 -3.34 2.52 -7.50
CA THR A 34 -2.65 1.53 -8.31
C THR A 34 -2.90 0.16 -7.73
N GLY A 35 -3.35 -0.74 -8.57
CA GLY A 35 -3.56 -2.15 -8.30
C GLY A 35 -3.15 -2.97 -9.51
N SER A 36 -3.51 -4.25 -9.54
CA SER A 36 -3.07 -5.16 -10.62
C SER A 36 -3.52 -4.73 -12.02
N ARG A 37 -4.57 -3.92 -12.17
CA ARG A 37 -4.96 -3.35 -13.48
C ARG A 37 -3.92 -2.43 -14.11
N ASN A 38 -2.99 -1.90 -13.31
CA ASN A 38 -1.94 -1.00 -13.77
C ASN A 38 -0.70 -1.75 -14.29
N GLU A 39 -0.70 -3.07 -14.18
CA GLU A 39 0.36 -3.97 -14.63
C GLU A 39 0.11 -4.33 -16.10
N VAL A 40 0.40 -3.37 -16.98
CA VAL A 40 0.07 -3.47 -18.42
C VAL A 40 1.22 -4.02 -19.27
N GLU A 41 2.42 -4.07 -18.72
CA GLU A 41 3.59 -4.60 -19.41
C GLU A 41 3.62 -6.12 -19.27
N PRO A 42 3.70 -6.89 -20.39
CA PRO A 42 3.82 -8.34 -20.33
C PRO A 42 5.09 -8.79 -19.57
N GLY A 43 4.95 -9.77 -18.71
CA GLY A 43 6.07 -10.28 -17.89
C GLY A 43 6.26 -9.59 -16.55
N PHE A 44 5.37 -8.64 -16.19
CA PHE A 44 5.52 -7.82 -14.99
C PHE A 44 4.25 -7.76 -14.13
N SER A 45 3.45 -8.83 -14.12
CA SER A 45 2.30 -8.89 -13.20
C SER A 45 2.73 -9.19 -11.75
N GLY A 46 1.94 -8.72 -10.77
CA GLY A 46 2.17 -8.94 -9.35
C GLY A 46 2.95 -7.82 -8.63
N PHE A 47 3.37 -6.75 -9.33
CA PHE A 47 4.15 -5.67 -8.71
C PHE A 47 3.34 -4.77 -7.77
N ALA A 48 2.04 -4.60 -7.97
CA ALA A 48 1.21 -3.88 -7.02
C ALA A 48 1.16 -4.60 -5.66
N HIS A 49 1.00 -5.92 -5.68
CA HIS A 49 1.06 -6.76 -4.49
C HIS A 49 2.49 -6.85 -3.91
N PHE A 50 3.51 -6.90 -4.76
CA PHE A 50 4.90 -6.83 -4.30
C PHE A 50 5.16 -5.57 -3.47
N PHE A 51 4.68 -4.40 -3.91
CA PHE A 51 4.86 -3.16 -3.14
C PHE A 51 4.01 -3.12 -1.86
N GLU A 52 2.88 -3.81 -1.78
CA GLU A 52 2.20 -4.03 -0.52
C GLU A 52 3.17 -4.57 0.54
N HIS A 53 3.98 -5.59 0.19
CA HIS A 53 4.98 -6.19 1.05
C HIS A 53 6.19 -5.26 1.27
N MET A 54 6.76 -4.71 0.19
CA MET A 54 7.99 -3.91 0.25
C MET A 54 7.85 -2.67 1.13
N MET A 55 6.66 -2.07 1.20
CA MET A 55 6.41 -0.90 2.04
C MET A 55 6.61 -1.18 3.54
N PHE A 56 6.65 -2.44 3.98
CA PHE A 56 6.96 -2.82 5.35
C PHE A 56 8.45 -3.10 5.62
N ARG A 57 9.32 -2.99 4.60
CA ARG A 57 10.76 -3.19 4.74
C ARG A 57 11.50 -2.01 5.37
N GLY A 58 10.78 -0.89 5.55
CA GLY A 58 11.29 0.26 6.31
C GLY A 58 12.11 1.23 5.49
N THR A 59 12.68 2.18 6.21
CA THR A 59 13.49 3.29 5.69
C THR A 59 14.77 3.44 6.52
N GLN A 60 15.60 4.41 6.18
CA GLN A 60 16.75 4.74 7.01
C GLN A 60 16.32 5.29 8.38
N LYS A 61 15.23 6.07 8.46
CA LYS A 61 14.70 6.64 9.71
C LYS A 61 14.00 5.57 10.54
N TYR A 62 13.20 4.75 9.90
CA TYR A 62 12.44 3.67 10.49
C TYR A 62 12.77 2.33 9.83
N PRO A 63 13.91 1.69 10.17
CA PRO A 63 14.15 0.30 9.76
C PRO A 63 13.00 -0.61 10.22
N THR A 64 12.83 -1.77 9.60
CA THR A 64 11.70 -2.70 9.83
C THR A 64 11.39 -2.92 11.31
N ASP A 65 12.42 -3.17 12.13
CA ASP A 65 12.22 -3.40 13.57
C ASP A 65 11.73 -2.13 14.28
N ALA A 66 12.29 -0.96 13.93
CA ALA A 66 11.87 0.32 14.51
C ALA A 66 10.43 0.68 14.11
N TYR A 67 10.03 0.43 12.87
CA TYR A 67 8.64 0.58 12.42
C TYR A 67 7.70 -0.28 13.28
N ASN A 68 7.99 -1.56 13.39
CA ASN A 68 7.19 -2.52 14.15
C ASN A 68 7.11 -2.15 15.64
N ASP A 69 8.20 -1.64 16.23
CA ASP A 69 8.23 -1.20 17.62
C ASP A 69 7.37 0.05 17.85
N VAL A 70 7.32 0.98 16.89
CA VAL A 70 6.40 2.14 16.96
C VAL A 70 4.97 1.66 16.91
N VAL A 71 4.59 0.83 15.94
CA VAL A 71 3.24 0.28 15.79
C VAL A 71 2.78 -0.44 17.06
N LYS A 72 3.65 -1.29 17.63
CA LYS A 72 3.37 -2.01 18.89
C LYS A 72 3.19 -1.06 20.08
N ARG A 73 4.04 -0.04 20.21
CA ARG A 73 3.93 0.95 21.32
C ARG A 73 2.64 1.76 21.25
N LEU A 74 2.17 2.07 20.04
CA LEU A 74 0.90 2.74 19.82
C LEU A 74 -0.30 1.82 20.07
N GLY A 75 -0.09 0.50 20.19
CA GLY A 75 -1.17 -0.49 20.20
C GLY A 75 -1.99 -0.44 18.91
N ALA A 76 -1.37 -0.02 17.80
CA ALA A 76 -2.04 0.12 16.54
C ALA A 76 -2.25 -1.25 15.87
N ASP A 77 -3.44 -1.44 15.28
CA ASP A 77 -3.70 -2.51 14.33
C ASP A 77 -3.35 -1.99 12.93
N SER A 78 -2.27 -2.51 12.34
CA SER A 78 -1.74 -2.06 11.05
C SER A 78 -1.65 -3.22 10.08
N ASN A 79 -2.12 -2.99 8.86
CA ASN A 79 -2.06 -3.95 7.76
C ASN A 79 -2.10 -3.23 6.40
N ALA A 80 -2.02 -4.01 5.33
CA ALA A 80 -2.21 -3.54 3.96
C ALA A 80 -2.99 -4.57 3.15
N PHE A 81 -3.49 -4.18 1.98
CA PHE A 81 -4.10 -5.07 1.02
C PHE A 81 -4.12 -4.46 -0.38
N THR A 82 -4.01 -5.33 -1.39
CA THR A 82 -4.04 -4.98 -2.80
C THR A 82 -5.31 -5.50 -3.46
N THR A 83 -5.93 -4.62 -4.24
CA THR A 83 -7.04 -4.98 -5.13
C THR A 83 -6.62 -4.86 -6.58
N SER A 84 -7.53 -5.14 -7.50
CA SER A 84 -7.27 -4.87 -8.91
C SER A 84 -7.07 -3.38 -9.22
N ASP A 85 -7.65 -2.47 -8.43
CA ASP A 85 -7.72 -1.05 -8.74
C ASP A 85 -6.84 -0.16 -7.86
N TRP A 86 -6.53 -0.58 -6.65
CA TRP A 86 -5.81 0.20 -5.67
C TRP A 86 -5.16 -0.68 -4.60
N THR A 87 -4.13 -0.14 -3.96
CA THR A 87 -3.47 -0.72 -2.79
C THR A 87 -3.67 0.21 -1.59
N ALA A 88 -4.04 -0.33 -0.44
CA ALA A 88 -4.20 0.46 0.77
C ALA A 88 -3.34 -0.06 1.90
N TYR A 89 -2.85 0.88 2.67
CA TYR A 89 -2.11 0.69 3.92
C TYR A 89 -2.91 1.36 5.02
N HIS A 90 -3.12 0.70 6.14
CA HIS A 90 -3.94 1.26 7.21
C HIS A 90 -3.37 1.03 8.59
N ALA A 91 -3.73 1.91 9.49
CA ALA A 91 -3.48 1.78 10.92
C ALA A 91 -4.72 2.27 11.69
N VAL A 92 -5.21 1.45 12.62
CA VAL A 92 -6.25 1.83 13.58
C VAL A 92 -5.59 2.00 14.94
N ALA A 93 -5.73 3.15 15.55
CA ALA A 93 -5.05 3.49 16.79
C ALA A 93 -5.83 4.52 17.61
N SER A 94 -5.28 4.88 18.76
CA SER A 94 -5.77 6.01 19.57
C SER A 94 -5.63 7.33 18.79
N ALA A 95 -6.59 8.25 18.97
CA ALA A 95 -6.63 9.54 18.26
C ALA A 95 -5.39 10.41 18.50
N ASP A 96 -4.78 10.32 19.68
CA ASP A 96 -3.54 11.03 20.02
C ASP A 96 -2.30 10.50 19.29
N ALA A 97 -2.39 9.33 18.66
CA ALA A 97 -1.33 8.75 17.83
C ALA A 97 -1.26 9.36 16.41
N LEU A 98 -2.21 10.20 15.98
CA LEU A 98 -2.32 10.69 14.60
C LEU A 98 -1.00 11.27 14.08
N GLU A 99 -0.33 12.13 14.86
CA GLU A 99 0.94 12.74 14.45
C GLU A 99 2.05 11.70 14.26
N THR A 100 2.16 10.73 15.17
CA THR A 100 3.15 9.66 15.08
C THR A 100 2.89 8.76 13.86
N ILE A 101 1.62 8.45 13.58
CA ILE A 101 1.25 7.66 12.39
C ILE A 101 1.60 8.44 11.13
N MET A 102 1.30 9.74 11.07
CA MET A 102 1.64 10.55 9.90
C MET A 102 3.14 10.67 9.66
N ASP A 103 3.95 10.81 10.71
CA ASP A 103 5.40 10.80 10.60
C ASP A 103 5.93 9.46 10.08
N LEU A 104 5.42 8.36 10.61
CA LEU A 104 5.79 7.00 10.22
C LEU A 104 5.42 6.70 8.75
N GLU A 105 4.16 7.01 8.40
CA GLU A 105 3.61 6.74 7.06
C GLU A 105 4.22 7.65 5.99
N SER A 106 4.38 8.94 6.27
CA SER A 106 5.03 9.85 5.30
C SER A 106 6.46 9.43 5.00
N ASP A 107 7.21 9.01 6.01
CA ASP A 107 8.60 8.60 5.83
C ASP A 107 8.70 7.35 4.95
N ARG A 108 7.87 6.33 5.16
CA ARG A 108 7.92 5.12 4.34
C ARG A 108 7.49 5.36 2.89
N PHE A 109 6.55 6.29 2.64
CA PHE A 109 6.12 6.66 1.29
C PHE A 109 7.10 7.58 0.55
N LEU A 110 7.89 8.36 1.27
CA LEU A 110 8.87 9.29 0.69
C LEU A 110 10.28 8.69 0.60
N ASN A 111 10.63 7.79 1.52
CA ASN A 111 12.00 7.38 1.76
C ASN A 111 12.22 5.86 1.73
N LEU A 112 11.29 5.10 1.16
CA LEU A 112 11.47 3.66 1.01
C LEU A 112 12.84 3.36 0.36
N ARG A 113 13.62 2.49 0.99
CA ARG A 113 14.91 2.03 0.51
C ARG A 113 15.01 0.52 0.71
N TYR A 114 15.41 -0.18 -0.32
CA TYR A 114 15.66 -1.62 -0.27
C TYR A 114 16.86 -1.97 -1.14
N SER A 115 17.61 -2.96 -0.70
CA SER A 115 18.71 -3.53 -1.47
C SER A 115 18.18 -4.56 -2.49
N VAL A 116 19.05 -4.95 -3.43
CA VAL A 116 18.74 -6.07 -4.35
C VAL A 116 18.47 -7.36 -3.58
N ASP A 117 19.16 -7.57 -2.44
CA ASP A 117 18.97 -8.78 -1.62
C ASP A 117 17.62 -8.74 -0.87
N ASP A 118 17.20 -7.57 -0.34
CA ASP A 118 15.88 -7.40 0.25
C ASP A 118 14.78 -7.63 -0.80
N TYR A 119 14.95 -7.06 -1.99
CA TYR A 119 14.06 -7.24 -3.13
C TYR A 119 13.87 -8.72 -3.48
N ARG A 120 14.98 -9.46 -3.66
CA ARG A 120 14.95 -10.89 -3.99
C ARG A 120 14.31 -11.73 -2.89
N THR A 121 14.58 -11.37 -1.64
CA THR A 121 13.97 -12.04 -0.49
C THR A 121 12.45 -11.89 -0.52
N GLU A 122 11.95 -10.67 -0.81
CA GLU A 122 10.52 -10.42 -0.88
C GLU A 122 9.86 -11.07 -2.09
N ALA A 123 10.53 -11.05 -3.27
CA ALA A 123 10.07 -11.78 -4.45
C ALA A 123 9.92 -13.28 -4.17
N GLY A 124 10.83 -13.86 -3.37
CA GLY A 124 10.72 -15.24 -2.89
C GLY A 124 9.53 -15.48 -1.97
N ALA A 125 9.18 -14.51 -1.10
CA ALA A 125 8.00 -14.57 -0.24
C ALA A 125 6.71 -14.56 -1.06
N ILE A 126 6.62 -13.69 -2.09
CA ILE A 126 5.47 -13.64 -3.03
C ILE A 126 5.28 -14.99 -3.75
N LEU A 127 6.37 -15.61 -4.22
CA LEU A 127 6.27 -16.94 -4.83
C LEU A 127 5.78 -18.00 -3.82
N GLY A 128 6.24 -17.92 -2.57
CA GLY A 128 5.75 -18.78 -1.48
C GLY A 128 4.25 -18.61 -1.24
N GLU A 129 3.77 -17.37 -1.20
CA GLU A 129 2.35 -17.04 -1.06
C GLU A 129 1.53 -17.51 -2.26
N TYR A 130 2.04 -17.30 -3.49
CA TYR A 130 1.40 -17.83 -4.69
C TYR A 130 1.16 -19.33 -4.56
N ASN A 131 2.20 -20.10 -4.22
CA ASN A 131 2.10 -21.55 -4.07
C ASN A 131 1.08 -21.97 -2.99
N LEU A 132 1.02 -21.23 -1.88
CA LEU A 132 0.05 -21.45 -0.81
C LEU A 132 -1.39 -21.20 -1.30
N ASN A 133 -1.63 -20.04 -1.94
CA ASN A 133 -2.95 -19.65 -2.45
C ASN A 133 -3.45 -20.62 -3.52
N PHE A 134 -2.59 -21.05 -4.43
CA PHE A 134 -2.94 -21.95 -5.52
C PHE A 134 -2.91 -23.43 -5.16
N SER A 135 -2.62 -23.76 -3.90
CA SER A 135 -2.97 -25.08 -3.34
C SER A 135 -4.49 -25.26 -3.20
N ASN A 136 -5.26 -24.17 -3.19
CA ASN A 136 -6.71 -24.18 -3.19
C ASN A 136 -7.27 -24.20 -4.62
N PRO A 137 -8.04 -25.24 -5.02
CA PRO A 137 -8.61 -25.34 -6.36
C PRO A 137 -9.49 -24.16 -6.79
N PHE A 138 -10.11 -23.44 -5.85
CA PHE A 138 -10.91 -22.26 -6.16
C PHE A 138 -10.05 -21.07 -6.63
N SER A 139 -8.81 -20.96 -6.18
CA SER A 139 -7.87 -19.94 -6.67
C SER A 139 -7.52 -20.18 -8.12
N LEU A 140 -7.23 -21.43 -8.50
CA LEU A 140 -7.00 -21.83 -9.89
C LEU A 140 -8.22 -21.58 -10.77
N LEU A 141 -9.42 -21.86 -10.26
CA LEU A 141 -10.66 -21.59 -10.97
C LEU A 141 -10.87 -20.09 -11.21
N ARG A 142 -10.58 -19.24 -10.21
CA ARG A 142 -10.67 -17.77 -10.33
C ARG A 142 -9.68 -17.23 -11.35
N GLU A 143 -8.44 -17.68 -11.31
CA GLU A 143 -7.40 -17.28 -12.28
C GLU A 143 -7.85 -17.65 -13.70
N LYS A 144 -8.28 -18.88 -13.90
CA LYS A 144 -8.73 -19.34 -15.22
C LYS A 144 -10.00 -18.62 -15.70
N LEU A 145 -10.91 -18.30 -14.79
CA LEU A 145 -12.11 -17.52 -15.11
C LEU A 145 -11.73 -16.09 -15.55
N ALA A 146 -10.80 -15.44 -14.87
CA ALA A 146 -10.33 -14.11 -15.22
C ALA A 146 -9.62 -14.11 -16.58
N ASP A 147 -8.73 -15.06 -16.82
CA ASP A 147 -8.04 -15.28 -18.11
C ASP A 147 -9.01 -15.49 -19.28
N LEU A 148 -10.12 -16.20 -19.07
CA LEU A 148 -11.13 -16.43 -20.10
C LEU A 148 -12.13 -15.28 -20.27
N ALA A 149 -12.29 -14.42 -19.26
CA ALA A 149 -13.26 -13.32 -19.28
C ALA A 149 -12.67 -12.03 -19.91
N PHE A 150 -11.36 -11.88 -19.90
CA PHE A 150 -10.67 -10.69 -20.38
C PHE A 150 -9.54 -11.04 -21.35
N ASP A 151 -9.61 -10.52 -22.57
CA ASP A 151 -8.58 -10.80 -23.60
C ASP A 151 -7.41 -9.81 -23.57
N THR A 152 -7.66 -8.56 -23.15
CA THR A 152 -6.68 -7.47 -23.22
C THR A 152 -6.59 -6.62 -21.96
N HIS A 153 -7.63 -6.64 -21.13
CA HIS A 153 -7.64 -5.88 -19.89
C HIS A 153 -6.84 -6.61 -18.80
N PRO A 154 -6.00 -5.92 -17.99
CA PRO A 154 -5.22 -6.57 -16.92
C PRO A 154 -6.03 -7.30 -15.84
N TYR A 155 -7.35 -7.18 -15.84
CA TYR A 155 -8.22 -8.04 -15.01
C TYR A 155 -8.15 -9.52 -15.40
N GLN A 156 -7.47 -9.87 -16.49
CA GLN A 156 -7.19 -11.25 -16.88
C GLN A 156 -6.31 -12.00 -15.88
N HIS A 157 -5.54 -11.32 -15.04
CA HIS A 157 -4.76 -11.93 -13.97
C HIS A 157 -5.24 -11.49 -12.58
N THR A 158 -4.89 -12.27 -11.57
CA THR A 158 -5.18 -11.95 -10.17
C THR A 158 -4.19 -10.91 -9.61
N THR A 159 -4.46 -10.36 -8.44
CA THR A 159 -3.59 -9.38 -7.78
C THR A 159 -2.20 -9.91 -7.44
N ILE A 160 -2.07 -11.22 -7.22
CA ILE A 160 -0.77 -11.84 -6.95
C ILE A 160 0.09 -11.98 -8.21
N GLY A 161 -0.52 -11.91 -9.40
CA GLY A 161 0.15 -12.02 -10.69
C GLY A 161 0.12 -13.43 -11.29
N LEU A 162 0.72 -13.58 -12.45
CA LEU A 162 0.88 -14.84 -13.17
C LEU A 162 2.11 -15.59 -12.65
N LEU A 163 2.04 -16.92 -12.58
CA LEU A 163 3.15 -17.75 -12.06
C LEU A 163 4.48 -17.47 -12.75
N GLU A 164 4.47 -17.34 -14.08
CA GLU A 164 5.68 -17.13 -14.88
C GLU A 164 6.34 -15.80 -14.52
N ASP A 165 5.54 -14.73 -14.33
CA ASP A 165 6.02 -13.40 -13.97
C ASP A 165 6.57 -13.40 -12.52
N ILE A 166 5.87 -14.06 -11.59
CA ILE A 166 6.32 -14.20 -10.20
C ILE A 166 7.62 -14.99 -10.09
N GLN A 167 7.81 -16.02 -10.92
CA GLN A 167 9.07 -16.77 -10.96
C GLN A 167 10.23 -15.94 -11.52
N ALA A 168 9.96 -15.05 -12.48
CA ALA A 168 10.95 -14.16 -13.07
C ALA A 168 11.20 -12.88 -12.21
N MET A 169 10.28 -12.54 -11.30
CA MET A 169 10.34 -11.32 -10.49
C MET A 169 11.70 -11.07 -9.82
N PRO A 170 12.43 -12.07 -9.26
CA PRO A 170 13.73 -11.83 -8.62
C PRO A 170 14.78 -11.14 -9.52
N ASP A 171 14.61 -11.19 -10.85
CA ASP A 171 15.52 -10.59 -11.82
C ASP A 171 15.07 -9.18 -12.27
N HIS A 172 13.94 -8.66 -11.76
CA HIS A 172 13.32 -7.42 -12.20
C HIS A 172 13.48 -6.26 -11.20
N TYR A 173 14.61 -6.19 -10.50
CA TYR A 173 14.88 -5.11 -9.53
C TYR A 173 14.73 -3.70 -10.13
N ASP A 174 15.30 -3.47 -11.31
CA ASP A 174 15.24 -2.15 -11.95
C ASP A 174 13.79 -1.76 -12.29
N TYR A 175 12.98 -2.70 -12.76
CA TYR A 175 11.56 -2.45 -13.00
C TYR A 175 10.82 -2.13 -11.70
N SER A 176 11.19 -2.73 -10.58
CA SER A 176 10.56 -2.38 -9.29
C SER A 176 10.77 -0.91 -8.94
N VAL A 177 11.96 -0.37 -9.19
CA VAL A 177 12.25 1.06 -8.98
C VAL A 177 11.39 1.93 -9.90
N GLU A 178 11.29 1.57 -11.18
CA GLU A 178 10.45 2.28 -12.15
C GLU A 178 8.97 2.23 -11.76
N PHE A 179 8.47 1.09 -11.29
CA PHE A 179 7.08 0.92 -10.84
C PHE A 179 6.79 1.82 -9.63
N TYR A 180 7.70 1.82 -8.65
CA TYR A 180 7.58 2.68 -7.48
C TYR A 180 7.54 4.16 -7.88
N ASP A 181 8.51 4.62 -8.65
CA ASP A 181 8.61 6.00 -9.11
C ASP A 181 7.40 6.44 -9.96
N ARG A 182 6.79 5.50 -10.69
CA ARG A 182 5.61 5.75 -11.50
C ARG A 182 4.33 5.93 -10.69
N TYR A 183 4.15 5.14 -9.66
CA TYR A 183 2.86 5.00 -9.00
C TYR A 183 2.81 5.51 -7.56
N TYR A 184 3.91 5.45 -6.81
CA TYR A 184 3.96 5.85 -5.40
C TYR A 184 4.32 7.34 -5.29
N ARG A 185 3.45 8.20 -5.82
CA ARG A 185 3.61 9.65 -5.87
C ARG A 185 2.44 10.35 -5.20
N PRO A 186 2.66 11.53 -4.58
CA PRO A 186 1.62 12.25 -3.86
C PRO A 186 0.31 12.42 -4.65
N ASN A 187 0.40 12.83 -5.92
CA ASN A 187 -0.77 13.05 -6.78
C ASN A 187 -1.50 11.74 -7.19
N ASN A 188 -0.94 10.58 -6.90
CA ASN A 188 -1.57 9.28 -7.10
C ASN A 188 -2.00 8.62 -5.78
N CYS A 189 -1.80 9.31 -4.65
CA CYS A 189 -2.16 8.84 -3.33
C CYS A 189 -3.31 9.66 -2.73
N ILE A 190 -4.05 9.03 -1.83
CA ILE A 190 -5.09 9.66 -1.02
C ILE A 190 -4.86 9.23 0.42
N ILE A 191 -4.81 10.19 1.34
CA ILE A 191 -4.88 9.92 2.77
C ILE A 191 -6.33 10.02 3.19
N VAL A 192 -6.81 9.05 3.97
CA VAL A 192 -8.14 9.07 4.58
C VAL A 192 -8.01 8.87 6.08
N VAL A 193 -8.52 9.81 6.85
CA VAL A 193 -8.60 9.71 8.31
C VAL A 193 -10.07 9.65 8.71
N VAL A 194 -10.43 8.60 9.44
CA VAL A 194 -11.82 8.38 9.90
C VAL A 194 -11.81 8.28 11.42
N GLY A 195 -12.70 8.98 12.10
CA GLY A 195 -12.87 8.84 13.55
C GLY A 195 -12.82 10.14 14.30
N ASP A 196 -12.22 10.10 15.49
CA ASP A 196 -12.13 11.22 16.43
C ASP A 196 -10.83 12.00 16.19
N PHE A 197 -10.87 13.04 15.35
CA PHE A 197 -9.73 13.90 15.06
C PHE A 197 -10.15 15.38 14.99
N ASP A 198 -9.21 16.27 15.22
CA ASP A 198 -9.38 17.70 14.98
C ASP A 198 -8.99 18.04 13.54
N GLN A 199 -9.91 18.69 12.80
CA GLN A 199 -9.72 19.01 11.39
C GLN A 199 -8.51 19.95 11.16
N ALA A 200 -8.33 20.96 12.02
CA ALA A 200 -7.21 21.89 11.89
C ALA A 200 -5.87 21.20 12.19
N ALA A 201 -5.87 20.24 13.13
CA ALA A 201 -4.69 19.41 13.39
C ALA A 201 -4.38 18.51 12.18
N LEU A 202 -5.38 17.87 11.56
CA LEU A 202 -5.22 17.06 10.37
C LEU A 202 -4.58 17.86 9.21
N GLU A 203 -5.09 19.06 8.92
CA GLU A 203 -4.56 19.93 7.88
C GLU A 203 -3.11 20.37 8.15
N ARG A 204 -2.82 20.77 9.38
CA ARG A 204 -1.48 21.16 9.81
C ARG A 204 -0.49 20.00 9.69
N LEU A 205 -0.85 18.82 10.19
CA LEU A 205 0.01 17.64 10.17
C LEU A 205 0.22 17.13 8.75
N ALA A 206 -0.82 17.11 7.91
CA ALA A 206 -0.67 16.73 6.50
C ALA A 206 0.31 17.67 5.77
N THR A 207 0.20 18.99 6.01
CA THR A 207 1.15 19.95 5.44
C THR A 207 2.56 19.74 5.98
N GLN A 208 2.71 19.47 7.27
CA GLN A 208 4.02 19.28 7.91
C GLN A 208 4.78 18.05 7.38
N TYR A 209 4.08 16.95 7.16
CA TYR A 209 4.71 15.66 6.87
C TYR A 209 4.69 15.27 5.39
N TYR A 210 3.80 15.85 4.58
CA TYR A 210 3.61 15.42 3.19
C TYR A 210 3.76 16.53 2.15
N ALA A 211 3.94 17.83 2.53
CA ALA A 211 4.12 18.92 1.58
C ALA A 211 5.53 18.99 1.01
#